data_ed280caa668e5f6996a7dfcc20db524c
#
_entry.id   ed280caa668e5f6996a7dfcc20db524c
#
_cell.length_a   1.000
_cell.length_b   1.000
_cell.length_c   1.000
_cell.angle_alpha   90.00
_cell.angle_beta   90.00
_cell.angle_gamma   90.00
#
_symmetry.space_group_name_H-M   'P 1'
#
loop_
_entity.id
_entity.type
_entity.pdbx_description
1 polymer ?
#
loop_
_entity_poly.entity_id
_entity_poly.type
_entity_poly.pdbx_seq_one_letter_code
_entity_poly.pdbx_strand_id
1 'polypeptide(L)'
;MKNVLVVDDDEIFNFLSKKTLEKMAIAKDVHTALNGRDALDLLNNYYQGSLSAPDVILLDLNMPILDGFGFMEAFKKLKLPNKEKIKIIVVSSSQDPNDIRRSKELGASQYISKPQTEESLRIALAD
;
A
#
# COMPACT_ATOMS: atom_id res chain seq x y z
N MET A 1 -11.29 -10.26 -7.58
CA MET A 1 -10.73 -9.96 -6.25
C MET A 1 -9.27 -9.57 -6.39
N LYS A 2 -8.78 -8.75 -5.50
CA LYS A 2 -7.45 -8.16 -5.60
C LYS A 2 -6.50 -8.70 -4.54
N ASN A 3 -5.22 -8.80 -4.87
CA ASN A 3 -4.16 -9.04 -3.91
C ASN A 3 -3.72 -7.69 -3.36
N VAL A 4 -3.72 -7.55 -2.04
CA VAL A 4 -3.44 -6.27 -1.38
C VAL A 4 -2.25 -6.41 -0.43
N LEU A 5 -1.35 -5.44 -0.47
CA LEU A 5 -0.26 -5.30 0.49
C LEU A 5 -0.53 -4.06 1.34
N VAL A 6 -0.62 -4.24 2.65
CA VAL A 6 -0.83 -3.13 3.60
C VAL A 6 0.50 -2.82 4.27
N VAL A 7 0.96 -1.59 4.15
CA VAL A 7 2.26 -1.16 4.70
C VAL A 7 2.04 -0.04 5.70
N ASP A 8 2.18 -0.36 6.98
CA ASP A 8 1.98 0.59 8.08
C ASP A 8 2.75 0.03 9.29
N ASP A 9 3.35 0.90 10.10
CA ASP A 9 4.10 0.47 11.27
C ASP A 9 3.21 0.10 12.46
N ASP A 10 1.92 0.37 12.37
CA ASP A 10 0.94 -0.01 13.40
C ASP A 10 0.38 -1.40 13.09
N GLU A 11 0.80 -2.40 13.86
CA GLU A 11 0.36 -3.78 13.69
C GLU A 11 -1.15 -3.93 13.85
N ILE A 12 -1.75 -3.14 14.75
CA ILE A 12 -3.20 -3.18 14.98
C ILE A 12 -3.92 -2.66 13.76
N PHE A 13 -3.44 -1.56 13.18
CA PHE A 13 -4.01 -0.99 11.97
C PHE A 13 -3.95 -2.01 10.82
N ASN A 14 -2.81 -2.68 10.65
CA ASN A 14 -2.63 -3.69 9.61
C ASN A 14 -3.60 -4.85 9.80
N PHE A 15 -3.74 -5.33 11.04
CA PHE A 15 -4.65 -6.42 11.38
C PHE A 15 -6.10 -6.04 11.06
N LEU A 16 -6.53 -4.86 11.49
CA LEU A 16 -7.90 -4.39 11.25
C LEU A 16 -8.17 -4.15 9.77
N SER A 17 -7.19 -3.62 9.05
CA SER A 17 -7.30 -3.41 7.60
C SER A 17 -7.49 -4.74 6.88
N LYS A 18 -6.70 -5.74 7.26
CA LYS A 18 -6.82 -7.08 6.68
C LYS A 18 -8.22 -7.66 6.93
N LYS A 19 -8.71 -7.56 8.17
CA LYS A 19 -10.04 -8.06 8.51
C LYS A 19 -11.14 -7.35 7.74
N THR A 20 -11.03 -6.04 7.60
CA THR A 20 -12.00 -5.24 6.86
C THR A 20 -12.02 -5.65 5.38
N LEU A 21 -10.85 -5.77 4.76
CA LEU A 21 -10.74 -6.15 3.35
C LEU A 21 -11.29 -7.55 3.09
N GLU A 22 -11.02 -8.48 4.00
CA GLU A 22 -11.54 -9.85 3.90
C GLU A 22 -13.06 -9.87 4.04
N LYS A 23 -13.59 -9.12 5.01
CA LYS A 23 -15.03 -9.02 5.25
C LYS A 23 -15.76 -8.42 4.05
N MET A 24 -15.17 -7.44 3.40
CA MET A 24 -15.76 -6.79 2.23
C MET A 24 -15.71 -7.68 0.98
N ALA A 25 -14.96 -8.78 1.04
CA ALA A 25 -14.78 -9.72 -0.07
C ALA A 25 -14.22 -9.07 -1.34
N ILE A 26 -13.45 -7.99 -1.19
CA ILE A 26 -12.80 -7.32 -2.33
C ILE A 26 -11.32 -7.69 -2.46
N ALA A 27 -10.76 -8.29 -1.43
CA ALA A 27 -9.38 -8.76 -1.45
C ALA A 27 -9.34 -10.28 -1.45
N LYS A 28 -8.48 -10.84 -2.29
CA LYS A 28 -8.24 -12.28 -2.34
C LYS A 28 -7.23 -12.67 -1.26
N ASP A 29 -6.04 -12.06 -1.31
CA ASP A 29 -4.99 -12.25 -0.33
C ASP A 29 -4.56 -10.89 0.19
N VAL A 30 -4.33 -10.80 1.50
CA VAL A 30 -3.84 -9.57 2.13
C VAL A 30 -2.57 -9.89 2.87
N HIS A 31 -1.49 -9.24 2.49
CA HIS A 31 -0.21 -9.33 3.19
C HIS A 31 0.08 -7.99 3.85
N THR A 32 0.88 -8.01 4.91
CA THR A 32 1.20 -6.79 5.67
C THR A 32 2.71 -6.64 5.82
N ALA A 33 3.15 -5.39 5.92
CA ALA A 33 4.54 -5.05 6.22
C ALA A 33 4.54 -3.88 7.20
N LEU A 34 5.58 -3.78 8.03
CA LEU A 34 5.67 -2.78 9.10
C LEU A 34 6.50 -1.55 8.72
N ASN A 35 7.13 -1.56 7.57
CA ASN A 35 7.91 -0.43 7.07
C ASN A 35 8.19 -0.63 5.58
N GLY A 36 8.76 0.40 4.96
CA GLY A 36 9.02 0.38 3.52
C GLY A 36 10.04 -0.67 3.11
N ARG A 37 11.02 -0.96 3.97
CA ARG A 37 12.05 -1.96 3.67
C ARG A 37 11.44 -3.36 3.59
N ASP A 38 10.62 -3.71 4.58
CA ASP A 38 9.96 -5.01 4.59
C ASP A 38 9.02 -5.15 3.40
N ALA A 39 8.35 -4.05 3.01
CA ALA A 39 7.48 -4.06 1.84
C ALA A 39 8.28 -4.34 0.55
N LEU A 40 9.46 -3.74 0.40
CA LEU A 40 10.31 -4.01 -0.76
C LEU A 40 10.78 -5.47 -0.79
N ASP A 41 11.12 -6.01 0.39
CA ASP A 41 11.53 -7.42 0.48
C ASP A 41 10.38 -8.35 0.07
N LEU A 42 9.16 -8.06 0.49
CA LEU A 42 7.97 -8.82 0.07
C LEU A 42 7.76 -8.74 -1.44
N LEU A 43 7.93 -7.56 -2.03
CA LEU A 43 7.77 -7.41 -3.48
C LEU A 43 8.79 -8.27 -4.24
N ASN A 44 10.03 -8.32 -3.76
CA ASN A 44 11.02 -9.20 -4.36
C ASN A 44 10.63 -10.68 -4.27
N ASN A 45 10.03 -11.09 -3.14
CA ASN A 45 9.58 -12.47 -2.96
C ASN A 45 8.42 -12.82 -3.89
N TYR A 46 7.51 -11.91 -4.16
CA TYR A 46 6.42 -12.13 -5.11
C TYR A 46 6.99 -12.48 -6.49
N TYR A 47 8.01 -11.76 -6.91
CA TYR A 47 8.58 -11.94 -8.25
C TYR A 47 9.58 -13.10 -8.34
N GLN A 48 9.88 -13.74 -7.21
CA GLN A 48 10.64 -14.98 -7.19
C GLN A 48 9.72 -16.22 -7.20
N GLY A 49 8.43 -16.03 -7.39
CA GLY A 49 7.48 -17.09 -7.70
C GLY A 49 6.77 -17.73 -6.55
N SER A 50 6.98 -17.30 -5.31
CA SER A 50 6.34 -17.92 -4.16
C SER A 50 4.99 -17.30 -3.79
N LEU A 51 4.71 -16.09 -4.23
CA LEU A 51 3.46 -15.38 -3.90
C LEU A 51 2.96 -14.65 -5.14
N SER A 52 1.66 -14.35 -5.16
CA SER A 52 1.08 -13.52 -6.21
C SER A 52 1.39 -12.05 -5.95
N ALA A 53 1.82 -11.33 -6.98
CA ALA A 53 2.12 -9.90 -6.85
C ALA A 53 0.88 -9.12 -6.42
N PRO A 54 1.03 -8.06 -5.62
CA PRO A 54 -0.12 -7.26 -5.23
C PRO A 54 -0.65 -6.46 -6.40
N ASP A 55 -1.97 -6.27 -6.42
CA ASP A 55 -2.62 -5.35 -7.35
C ASP A 55 -2.64 -3.93 -6.76
N VAL A 56 -2.70 -3.85 -5.45
CA VAL A 56 -2.82 -2.59 -4.71
C VAL A 56 -1.90 -2.62 -3.49
N ILE A 57 -1.24 -1.51 -3.25
CA ILE A 57 -0.46 -1.28 -2.03
C ILE A 57 -1.12 -0.14 -1.26
N LEU A 58 -1.55 -0.42 -0.04
CA LEU A 58 -2.04 0.61 0.89
C LEU A 58 -0.83 1.03 1.73
N LEU A 59 -0.43 2.28 1.62
CA LEU A 59 0.87 2.74 2.12
C LEU A 59 0.73 3.92 3.07
N ASP A 60 1.24 3.77 4.29
CA ASP A 60 1.38 4.88 5.22
C ASP A 60 2.63 5.68 4.88
N LEU A 61 2.60 6.98 5.13
CA LEU A 61 3.76 7.85 4.87
C LEU A 61 4.76 7.85 6.02
N ASN A 62 4.30 7.75 7.26
CA ASN A 62 5.17 7.89 8.44
C ASN A 62 5.48 6.53 9.04
N MET A 63 6.65 6.00 8.74
CA MET A 63 7.12 4.71 9.23
C MET A 63 8.61 4.78 9.53
N PRO A 64 9.11 3.96 10.48
CA PRO A 64 10.54 3.89 10.74
C PRO A 64 11.27 3.14 9.63
N ILE A 65 12.59 3.21 9.64
CA ILE A 65 13.52 2.51 8.75
C ILE A 65 13.46 3.05 7.33
N LEU A 66 12.32 2.90 6.65
CA LEU A 66 12.07 3.48 5.33
C LEU A 66 10.62 3.93 5.30
N ASP A 67 10.40 5.23 5.18
CA ASP A 67 9.04 5.81 5.17
C ASP A 67 8.35 5.61 3.81
N GLY A 68 7.11 6.09 3.72
CA GLY A 68 6.32 5.92 2.51
C GLY A 68 6.90 6.62 1.30
N PHE A 69 7.45 7.80 1.46
CA PHE A 69 8.09 8.52 0.36
C PHE A 69 9.32 7.77 -0.12
N GLY A 70 10.15 7.30 0.82
CA GLY A 70 11.33 6.51 0.49
C GLY A 70 10.97 5.20 -0.21
N PHE A 71 9.90 4.56 0.26
CA PHE A 71 9.39 3.36 -0.39
C PHE A 71 8.98 3.65 -1.85
N MET A 72 8.24 4.73 -2.09
CA MET A 72 7.80 5.07 -3.45
C MET A 72 8.98 5.39 -4.37
N GLU A 73 10.00 6.09 -3.85
CA GLU A 73 11.20 6.37 -4.64
C GLU A 73 11.93 5.09 -5.02
N ALA A 74 12.09 4.17 -4.05
CA ALA A 74 12.72 2.87 -4.30
C ALA A 74 11.88 2.01 -5.27
N PHE A 75 10.56 2.04 -5.10
CA PHE A 75 9.65 1.28 -5.95
C PHE A 75 9.79 1.70 -7.42
N LYS A 76 9.95 2.99 -7.68
CA LYS A 76 10.14 3.49 -9.05
C LYS A 76 11.38 2.90 -9.71
N LYS A 77 12.41 2.62 -8.93
CA LYS A 77 13.68 2.09 -9.43
C LYS A 77 13.69 0.58 -9.57
N LEU A 78 12.70 -0.11 -8.98
CA LEU A 78 12.62 -1.56 -9.11
C LEU A 78 12.27 -1.97 -10.54
N LYS A 79 12.93 -3.03 -11.00
CA LYS A 79 12.62 -3.61 -12.31
C LYS A 79 11.78 -4.85 -12.10
N LEU A 80 10.46 -4.65 -12.07
CA LEU A 80 9.49 -5.73 -11.84
C LEU A 80 8.57 -5.86 -13.04
N PRO A 81 8.24 -7.10 -13.44
CA PRO A 81 7.27 -7.31 -14.52
C PRO A 81 5.90 -6.71 -14.13
N ASN A 82 5.29 -5.99 -15.06
CA ASN A 82 3.95 -5.42 -14.87
C ASN A 82 3.83 -4.47 -13.67
N LYS A 83 4.94 -3.85 -13.28
CA LYS A 83 4.96 -2.91 -12.16
C LYS A 83 3.93 -1.79 -12.32
N GLU A 84 3.70 -1.34 -13.54
CA GLU A 84 2.75 -0.27 -13.85
C GLU A 84 1.31 -0.64 -13.52
N LYS A 85 1.01 -1.92 -13.34
CA LYS A 85 -0.33 -2.38 -12.95
C LYS A 85 -0.56 -2.34 -11.44
N ILE A 86 0.50 -2.13 -10.66
CA ILE A 86 0.39 -2.04 -9.22
C ILE A 86 -0.01 -0.61 -8.84
N LYS A 87 -1.15 -0.47 -8.18
CA LYS A 87 -1.63 0.82 -7.70
C LYS A 87 -1.13 1.08 -6.29
N ILE A 88 -0.61 2.28 -6.06
CA ILE A 88 -0.24 2.70 -4.71
C ILE A 88 -1.30 3.68 -4.22
N ILE A 89 -1.93 3.37 -3.09
CA ILE A 89 -2.91 4.22 -2.43
C ILE A 89 -2.32 4.60 -1.08
N VAL A 90 -2.11 5.89 -0.86
CA VAL A 90 -1.59 6.38 0.42
C VAL A 90 -2.73 6.47 1.42
N VAL A 91 -2.52 5.94 2.63
CA VAL A 91 -3.47 6.04 3.74
C VAL A 91 -2.69 6.64 4.91
N SER A 92 -2.94 7.91 5.21
CA SER A 92 -2.11 8.65 6.16
C SER A 92 -2.94 9.57 7.04
N SER A 93 -2.44 9.83 8.25
CA SER A 93 -3.02 10.84 9.12
C SER A 93 -2.59 12.26 8.73
N SER A 94 -1.61 12.41 7.87
CA SER A 94 -1.17 13.72 7.41
C SER A 94 -2.23 14.37 6.50
N GLN A 95 -2.48 15.64 6.74
CA GLN A 95 -3.36 16.45 5.88
C GLN A 95 -2.59 17.61 5.24
N ASP A 96 -1.25 17.56 5.34
CA ASP A 96 -0.39 18.58 4.77
C ASP A 96 -0.48 18.51 3.24
N PRO A 97 -0.89 19.63 2.58
CA PRO A 97 -0.97 19.67 1.12
C PRO A 97 0.34 19.31 0.42
N ASN A 98 1.48 19.59 1.05
CA ASN A 98 2.79 19.23 0.49
C ASN A 98 2.99 17.72 0.46
N ASP A 99 2.55 17.01 1.51
CA ASP A 99 2.64 15.55 1.55
C ASP A 99 1.73 14.93 0.50
N ILE A 100 0.53 15.46 0.35
CA ILE A 100 -0.43 14.97 -0.65
C ILE A 100 0.14 15.15 -2.05
N ARG A 101 0.66 16.34 -2.35
CA ARG A 101 1.24 16.64 -3.66
C ARG A 101 2.44 15.75 -3.94
N ARG A 102 3.36 15.63 -2.98
CA ARG A 102 4.56 14.81 -3.13
C ARG A 102 4.24 13.35 -3.40
N SER A 103 3.24 12.81 -2.67
CA SER A 103 2.84 11.43 -2.89
C SER A 103 2.31 11.20 -4.30
N LYS A 104 1.53 12.14 -4.83
CA LYS A 104 1.03 12.05 -6.20
C LYS A 104 2.15 12.15 -7.22
N GLU A 105 3.10 13.04 -7.02
CA GLU A 105 4.27 13.18 -7.89
C GLU A 105 5.11 11.90 -7.92
N LEU A 106 5.16 11.19 -6.80
CA LEU A 106 5.88 9.93 -6.69
C LEU A 106 5.10 8.71 -7.19
N GLY A 107 3.85 8.91 -7.63
CA GLY A 107 3.09 7.86 -8.29
C GLY A 107 1.90 7.30 -7.53
N ALA A 108 1.51 7.91 -6.41
CA ALA A 108 0.31 7.47 -5.70
C ALA A 108 -0.93 7.75 -6.54
N SER A 109 -1.79 6.76 -6.68
CA SER A 109 -3.05 6.89 -7.43
C SER A 109 -4.09 7.67 -6.65
N GLN A 110 -4.11 7.49 -5.33
CA GLN A 110 -5.10 8.11 -4.45
C GLN A 110 -4.49 8.37 -3.08
N TYR A 111 -5.13 9.26 -2.33
CA TYR A 111 -4.74 9.61 -0.98
C TYR A 111 -5.99 9.53 -0.09
N ILE A 112 -5.92 8.69 0.93
CA ILE A 112 -6.99 8.53 1.91
C ILE A 112 -6.50 9.06 3.26
N SER A 113 -7.26 9.98 3.86
CA SER A 113 -6.97 10.45 5.21
C SER A 113 -7.47 9.44 6.24
N LYS A 114 -6.65 9.14 7.25
CA LYS A 114 -7.09 8.29 8.37
C LYS A 114 -8.10 9.04 9.24
N PRO A 115 -9.06 8.33 9.85
CA PRO A 115 -9.28 6.90 9.76
C PRO A 115 -9.93 6.50 8.43
N GLN A 116 -9.48 5.38 7.86
CA GLN A 116 -10.09 4.85 6.64
C GLN A 116 -11.43 4.20 6.98
N THR A 117 -12.35 4.22 6.03
CA THR A 117 -13.67 3.59 6.17
C THR A 117 -13.83 2.48 5.13
N GLU A 118 -14.83 1.61 5.33
CA GLU A 118 -15.16 0.60 4.32
C GLU A 118 -15.46 1.26 2.99
N GLU A 119 -16.18 2.39 3.01
CA GLU A 119 -16.53 3.10 1.78
C GLU A 119 -15.30 3.68 1.09
N SER A 120 -14.38 4.32 1.84
CA SER A 120 -13.18 4.87 1.24
C SER A 120 -12.32 3.79 0.62
N LEU A 121 -12.24 2.60 1.25
CA LEU A 121 -11.52 1.47 0.69
C LEU A 121 -12.21 0.92 -0.55
N ARG A 122 -13.54 0.83 -0.53
CA ARG A 122 -14.31 0.34 -1.66
C ARG A 122 -14.10 1.23 -2.89
N ILE A 123 -14.16 2.54 -2.69
CA ILE A 123 -13.95 3.50 -3.78
C ILE A 123 -12.51 3.40 -4.30
N ALA A 124 -11.54 3.35 -3.40
CA ALA A 124 -10.13 3.31 -3.78
C ALA A 124 -9.74 2.02 -4.51
N LEU A 125 -10.37 0.89 -4.15
CA LEU A 125 -10.08 -0.41 -4.74
C LEU A 125 -10.96 -0.73 -5.95
N ALA A 126 -11.92 0.11 -6.27
CA ALA A 126 -12.72 -0.03 -7.49
C ALA A 126 -11.84 0.30 -8.70
N ASP A 127 -12.05 -0.42 -9.76
CA ASP A 127 -11.31 -0.17 -11.01
C ASP A 127 -11.89 0.97 -11.82
#